data_c0e32e779fe4a8204c84c7e291b9c12c
#
_entry.id   c0e32e779fe4a8204c84c7e291b9c12c
#
_cell.length_a   1.000
_cell.length_b   1.000
_cell.length_c   1.000
_cell.angle_alpha   90.00
_cell.angle_beta   90.00
_cell.angle_gamma   90.00
#
_symmetry.space_group_name_H-M   'P 1'
#
loop_
_entity.id
_entity.type
_entity.pdbx_description
1 polymer ?
#
loop_
_entity_poly.entity_id
_entity_poly.type
_entity_poly.pdbx_seq_one_letter_code
_entity_poly.pdbx_strand_id
1 'polypeptide(L)'
;MTIPKTVLSQVRQQVGDIETVEVLVGIPTFNNAATVGVLVNAVKAGIAKVCPQASVIVVNADAGSQDGTPETIIRTIGSDLSTVCIQHLEGGVFPGPISLQALSESGVPGREHAFQAFFTIAETLQAKACVVIDANLRSFTSDWMDALLHPILEKGVDYVAPFFRRARYEGSLTNCIMYPLNRALYGKQIRYQSGGAYGFSGKLTSLYLKKNVWEGVGARYGIDSWLTTVAVAEGCEVSQSFLGPRIQDVKLTGVELSVVLAQAVGGLFYLMETYQDVWEGRAGSVPIPQFGFPYESGPVGGVINVERMVRGFRQGVRDLLPIWEIILAPETLAGILALGVVEVEEFRFPEELWVQTIYDFALAYHEKALHREHLLKSLTPLYLGQTASLVLRTRDGPPEDVERAIEALCKTFESMKPYLTQRWRFL
;
A
#
# COMPACT_ATOMS: atom_id res chain seq x y z
N MET A 1 11.56 7.20 -18.85
CA MET A 1 10.66 7.46 -20.00
C MET A 1 9.70 8.57 -19.64
N THR A 2 9.58 9.52 -20.51
CA THR A 2 8.59 10.58 -20.38
C THR A 2 7.23 9.95 -20.65
N ILE A 3 6.18 10.35 -19.90
CA ILE A 3 4.79 10.02 -20.26
C ILE A 3 4.63 10.12 -21.77
N PRO A 4 3.95 9.18 -22.42
CA PRO A 4 3.72 9.24 -23.85
C PRO A 4 3.26 10.65 -24.23
N LYS A 5 3.87 11.25 -25.26
CA LYS A 5 3.48 12.59 -25.74
C LYS A 5 1.98 12.66 -26.02
N THR A 6 1.37 11.51 -26.28
CA THR A 6 -0.07 11.31 -26.42
C THR A 6 -0.87 11.69 -25.18
N VAL A 7 -0.42 11.33 -23.97
CA VAL A 7 -1.13 11.69 -22.71
C VAL A 7 -1.06 13.20 -22.47
N LEU A 8 0.11 13.81 -22.63
CA LEU A 8 0.26 15.26 -22.50
C LEU A 8 -0.55 16.04 -23.55
N SER A 9 -0.64 15.53 -24.79
CA SER A 9 -1.46 16.16 -25.84
C SER A 9 -2.96 16.03 -25.52
N GLN A 10 -3.42 14.88 -25.03
CA GLN A 10 -4.80 14.68 -24.57
C GLN A 10 -5.15 15.62 -23.41
N VAL A 11 -4.23 15.75 -22.43
CA VAL A 11 -4.41 16.68 -21.32
C VAL A 11 -4.55 18.11 -21.80
N ARG A 12 -3.61 18.61 -22.64
CA ARG A 12 -3.66 19.98 -23.16
C ARG A 12 -4.93 20.25 -23.96
N GLN A 13 -5.40 19.28 -24.74
CA GLN A 13 -6.63 19.42 -25.51
C GLN A 13 -7.87 19.53 -24.62
N GLN A 14 -7.91 18.82 -23.48
CA GLN A 14 -9.06 18.81 -22.56
C GLN A 14 -9.02 19.93 -21.54
N VAL A 15 -7.83 20.35 -21.11
CA VAL A 15 -7.63 21.41 -20.11
C VAL A 15 -7.80 22.81 -20.71
N GLY A 16 -7.63 22.96 -22.03
CA GLY A 16 -7.74 24.26 -22.71
C GLY A 16 -6.71 25.26 -22.20
N ASP A 17 -7.16 26.46 -21.80
CA ASP A 17 -6.31 27.58 -21.37
C ASP A 17 -5.99 27.56 -19.86
N ILE A 18 -6.24 26.45 -19.16
CA ILE A 18 -5.88 26.34 -17.72
C ILE A 18 -4.36 26.21 -17.60
N GLU A 19 -3.71 27.27 -17.09
CA GLU A 19 -2.27 27.29 -16.86
C GLU A 19 -1.86 26.71 -15.51
N THR A 20 -2.66 26.97 -14.47
CA THR A 20 -2.37 26.55 -13.11
C THR A 20 -3.62 26.08 -12.36
N VAL A 21 -3.43 25.15 -11.43
CA VAL A 21 -4.48 24.71 -10.50
C VAL A 21 -3.93 24.66 -9.08
N GLU A 22 -4.78 24.87 -8.08
CA GLU A 22 -4.36 24.68 -6.69
C GLU A 22 -4.41 23.23 -6.26
N VAL A 23 -5.46 22.50 -6.70
CA VAL A 23 -5.70 21.12 -6.30
C VAL A 23 -5.95 20.23 -7.52
N LEU A 24 -5.28 19.11 -7.57
CA LEU A 24 -5.58 18.01 -8.49
C LEU A 24 -6.20 16.85 -7.70
N VAL A 25 -7.33 16.31 -8.18
CA VAL A 25 -7.92 15.09 -7.64
C VAL A 25 -7.81 13.98 -8.70
N GLY A 26 -6.97 12.98 -8.42
CA GLY A 26 -6.76 11.82 -9.29
C GLY A 26 -7.66 10.64 -8.90
N ILE A 27 -8.35 10.06 -9.87
CA ILE A 27 -9.23 8.90 -9.67
C ILE A 27 -8.82 7.82 -10.67
N PRO A 28 -8.02 6.81 -10.24
CA PRO A 28 -7.74 5.66 -11.08
C PRO A 28 -8.95 4.75 -11.15
N THR A 29 -9.31 4.29 -12.38
CA THR A 29 -10.52 3.49 -12.60
C THR A 29 -10.28 2.29 -13.51
N PHE A 30 -11.05 1.24 -13.26
CA PHE A 30 -11.24 0.11 -14.15
C PHE A 30 -12.58 -0.58 -13.84
N ASN A 31 -13.58 -0.45 -14.73
CA ASN A 31 -14.92 -1.00 -14.56
C ASN A 31 -15.56 -0.63 -13.19
N ASN A 32 -15.74 0.68 -12.97
CA ASN A 32 -16.29 1.25 -11.73
C ASN A 32 -17.60 2.02 -11.94
N ALA A 33 -18.30 1.86 -13.07
CA ALA A 33 -19.51 2.64 -13.40
C ALA A 33 -20.57 2.62 -12.29
N ALA A 34 -20.70 1.48 -11.59
CA ALA A 34 -21.68 1.32 -10.52
C ALA A 34 -21.36 2.13 -9.25
N THR A 35 -20.11 2.51 -9.01
CA THR A 35 -19.67 3.12 -7.74
C THR A 35 -19.10 4.50 -7.91
N VAL A 36 -18.48 4.80 -9.05
CA VAL A 36 -17.71 6.03 -9.25
C VAL A 36 -18.56 7.31 -9.15
N GLY A 37 -19.83 7.26 -9.50
CA GLY A 37 -20.73 8.42 -9.40
C GLY A 37 -20.94 8.88 -7.96
N VAL A 38 -21.04 7.96 -6.99
CA VAL A 38 -21.15 8.28 -5.57
C VAL A 38 -19.86 8.92 -5.06
N LEU A 39 -18.70 8.36 -5.43
CA LEU A 39 -17.39 8.90 -5.09
C LEU A 39 -17.24 10.34 -5.61
N VAL A 40 -17.53 10.56 -6.90
CA VAL A 40 -17.41 11.89 -7.54
C VAL A 40 -18.28 12.92 -6.87
N ASN A 41 -19.53 12.58 -6.49
CA ASN A 41 -20.40 13.49 -5.75
C ASN A 41 -19.83 13.84 -4.38
N ALA A 42 -19.25 12.88 -3.65
CA ALA A 42 -18.60 13.13 -2.37
C ALA A 42 -17.34 14.00 -2.53
N VAL A 43 -16.56 13.80 -3.60
CA VAL A 43 -15.40 14.67 -3.96
C VAL A 43 -15.87 16.11 -4.21
N LYS A 44 -16.92 16.32 -5.04
CA LYS A 44 -17.50 17.67 -5.31
C LYS A 44 -17.91 18.35 -4.01
N ALA A 45 -18.67 17.65 -3.16
CA ALA A 45 -19.12 18.19 -1.89
C ALA A 45 -17.94 18.55 -0.95
N GLY A 46 -16.90 17.71 -0.94
CA GLY A 46 -15.69 17.95 -0.14
C GLY A 46 -14.89 19.16 -0.63
N ILE A 47 -14.70 19.31 -1.93
CA ILE A 47 -14.04 20.47 -2.54
C ILE A 47 -14.80 21.76 -2.21
N ALA A 48 -16.12 21.77 -2.41
CA ALA A 48 -16.96 22.92 -2.11
C ALA A 48 -16.89 23.34 -0.63
N LYS A 49 -16.66 22.38 0.27
CA LYS A 49 -16.52 22.64 1.71
C LYS A 49 -15.12 23.14 2.10
N VAL A 50 -14.07 22.54 1.57
CA VAL A 50 -12.68 22.72 2.03
C VAL A 50 -11.98 23.86 1.29
N CYS A 51 -12.20 23.96 0.00
CA CYS A 51 -11.52 24.93 -0.86
C CYS A 51 -12.45 25.53 -1.92
N PRO A 52 -13.53 26.23 -1.51
CA PRO A 52 -14.59 26.71 -2.40
C PRO A 52 -14.12 27.73 -3.45
N GLN A 53 -12.97 28.39 -3.22
CA GLN A 53 -12.39 29.38 -4.11
C GLN A 53 -11.17 28.85 -4.89
N ALA A 54 -10.72 27.64 -4.60
CA ALA A 54 -9.54 27.07 -5.24
C ALA A 54 -9.84 26.65 -6.68
N SER A 55 -8.85 26.81 -7.56
CA SER A 55 -8.88 26.19 -8.88
C SER A 55 -8.61 24.68 -8.74
N VAL A 56 -9.59 23.87 -9.09
CA VAL A 56 -9.52 22.41 -8.93
C VAL A 56 -9.72 21.70 -10.27
N ILE A 57 -8.93 20.68 -10.50
CA ILE A 57 -9.08 19.76 -11.63
C ILE A 57 -9.27 18.32 -11.13
N VAL A 58 -10.25 17.63 -11.70
CA VAL A 58 -10.43 16.18 -11.49
C VAL A 58 -9.86 15.44 -12.68
N VAL A 59 -8.93 14.53 -12.42
CA VAL A 59 -8.30 13.70 -13.46
C VAL A 59 -8.72 12.26 -13.25
N ASN A 60 -9.45 11.71 -14.21
CA ASN A 60 -9.71 10.30 -14.29
C ASN A 60 -8.65 9.62 -15.15
N ALA A 61 -7.93 8.64 -14.60
CA ALA A 61 -7.02 7.78 -15.34
C ALA A 61 -7.64 6.38 -15.43
N ASP A 62 -8.18 6.08 -16.60
CA ASP A 62 -8.92 4.85 -16.86
C ASP A 62 -8.03 3.76 -17.48
N ALA A 63 -8.17 2.52 -17.01
CA ALA A 63 -7.42 1.36 -17.50
C ALA A 63 -8.13 0.62 -18.66
N GLY A 64 -9.01 1.30 -19.39
CA GLY A 64 -9.77 0.73 -20.52
C GLY A 64 -11.08 0.08 -20.06
N SER A 65 -11.86 0.77 -19.24
CA SER A 65 -13.19 0.34 -18.81
C SER A 65 -14.14 0.11 -19.98
N GLN A 66 -14.99 -0.90 -19.87
CA GLN A 66 -16.00 -1.26 -20.89
C GLN A 66 -17.45 -1.07 -20.38
N ASP A 67 -17.61 -0.55 -19.17
CA ASP A 67 -18.89 -0.43 -18.47
C ASP A 67 -19.46 0.99 -18.43
N GLY A 68 -18.84 1.96 -19.13
CA GLY A 68 -19.27 3.36 -19.13
C GLY A 68 -18.75 4.15 -17.91
N THR A 69 -17.66 3.73 -17.28
CA THR A 69 -17.05 4.44 -16.14
C THR A 69 -16.66 5.88 -16.48
N PRO A 70 -15.89 6.19 -17.56
CA PRO A 70 -15.50 7.57 -17.89
C PRO A 70 -16.70 8.47 -18.16
N GLU A 71 -17.70 7.98 -18.88
CA GLU A 71 -18.93 8.71 -19.20
C GLU A 71 -19.73 9.03 -17.91
N THR A 72 -19.72 8.11 -16.95
CA THR A 72 -20.38 8.33 -15.65
C THR A 72 -19.68 9.42 -14.86
N ILE A 73 -18.35 9.49 -14.88
CA ILE A 73 -17.58 10.55 -14.24
C ILE A 73 -17.89 11.91 -14.87
N ILE A 74 -17.78 12.02 -16.20
CA ILE A 74 -18.05 13.26 -16.94
C ILE A 74 -19.46 13.78 -16.65
N ARG A 75 -20.46 12.88 -16.74
CA ARG A 75 -21.87 13.22 -16.46
C ARG A 75 -22.07 13.69 -15.02
N THR A 76 -21.41 13.04 -14.04
CA THR A 76 -21.58 13.37 -12.61
C THR A 76 -20.90 14.67 -12.22
N ILE A 77 -19.73 14.95 -12.79
CA ILE A 77 -19.04 16.24 -12.57
C ILE A 77 -19.80 17.39 -13.21
N GLY A 78 -20.29 17.20 -14.43
CA GLY A 78 -20.99 18.24 -15.20
C GLY A 78 -20.08 19.42 -15.48
N SER A 79 -20.61 20.65 -15.30
CA SER A 79 -19.87 21.92 -15.45
C SER A 79 -19.26 22.43 -14.14
N ASP A 80 -19.42 21.72 -13.03
CA ASP A 80 -19.05 22.25 -11.71
C ASP A 80 -17.53 22.28 -11.48
N LEU A 81 -16.80 21.36 -12.09
CA LEU A 81 -15.33 21.27 -11.99
C LEU A 81 -14.71 20.96 -13.34
N SER A 82 -13.50 21.47 -13.55
CA SER A 82 -12.68 21.07 -14.70
C SER A 82 -12.33 19.59 -14.60
N THR A 83 -12.52 18.86 -15.70
CA THR A 83 -12.33 17.40 -15.71
C THR A 83 -11.52 16.98 -16.92
N VAL A 84 -10.57 16.06 -16.67
CA VAL A 84 -9.76 15.41 -17.71
C VAL A 84 -9.94 13.90 -17.55
N CYS A 85 -10.28 13.23 -18.66
CA CYS A 85 -10.31 11.77 -18.72
C CYS A 85 -9.22 11.29 -19.68
N ILE A 86 -8.34 10.44 -19.18
CA ILE A 86 -7.24 9.85 -19.95
C ILE A 86 -7.28 8.33 -19.84
N GLN A 87 -6.83 7.66 -20.91
CA GLN A 87 -6.46 6.24 -20.81
C GLN A 87 -4.97 6.15 -20.49
N HIS A 88 -4.64 5.59 -19.34
CA HIS A 88 -3.24 5.51 -18.89
C HIS A 88 -2.50 4.27 -19.42
N LEU A 89 -3.20 3.34 -20.05
CA LEU A 89 -2.63 2.21 -20.78
C LEU A 89 -2.73 2.44 -22.29
N GLU A 90 -1.60 2.30 -23.01
CA GLU A 90 -1.60 2.42 -24.46
C GLU A 90 -2.47 1.33 -25.11
N GLY A 91 -3.39 1.76 -25.99
CA GLY A 91 -4.27 0.86 -26.73
C GLY A 91 -5.40 0.22 -25.93
N GLY A 92 -5.60 0.59 -24.65
CA GLY A 92 -6.66 0.01 -23.82
C GLY A 92 -6.50 -1.49 -23.55
N VAL A 93 -5.38 -2.08 -23.96
CA VAL A 93 -5.08 -3.50 -23.84
C VAL A 93 -3.73 -3.65 -23.16
N PHE A 94 -3.69 -4.41 -22.08
CA PHE A 94 -2.43 -4.95 -21.55
C PHE A 94 -1.73 -5.70 -22.70
N PRO A 95 -0.42 -5.51 -22.93
CA PRO A 95 0.33 -6.35 -23.84
C PRO A 95 0.42 -7.77 -23.22
N GLY A 96 -0.56 -8.60 -23.52
CA GLY A 96 -0.70 -9.96 -23.01
C GLY A 96 -1.97 -10.17 -22.16
N PRO A 97 -2.27 -11.40 -21.79
CA PRO A 97 -3.34 -11.67 -20.84
C PRO A 97 -3.04 -10.87 -19.56
N ILE A 98 -4.05 -10.14 -19.05
CA ILE A 98 -3.96 -9.45 -17.75
C ILE A 98 -3.49 -10.50 -16.76
N SER A 99 -2.19 -10.53 -16.47
CA SER A 99 -1.71 -11.43 -15.44
C SER A 99 -2.32 -10.91 -14.15
N LEU A 100 -2.88 -11.81 -13.36
CA LEU A 100 -3.37 -11.49 -12.01
C LEU A 100 -2.31 -10.74 -11.18
N GLN A 101 -1.04 -10.86 -11.57
CA GLN A 101 0.11 -10.14 -11.02
C GLN A 101 0.11 -8.62 -11.31
N ALA A 102 -0.63 -8.16 -12.31
CA ALA A 102 -0.72 -6.74 -12.65
C ALA A 102 -1.84 -6.00 -11.92
N LEU A 103 -2.64 -6.69 -11.12
CA LEU A 103 -3.75 -6.11 -10.38
C LEU A 103 -3.28 -5.78 -8.95
N SER A 104 -3.23 -4.48 -8.63
CA SER A 104 -3.05 -4.00 -7.25
C SER A 104 -4.28 -4.33 -6.37
N GLU A 105 -4.20 -4.10 -5.05
CA GLU A 105 -5.36 -4.20 -4.14
C GLU A 105 -6.57 -3.36 -4.62
N SER A 106 -6.34 -2.29 -5.37
CA SER A 106 -7.39 -1.45 -5.96
C SER A 106 -8.12 -2.12 -7.13
N GLY A 107 -7.58 -3.18 -7.71
CA GLY A 107 -8.09 -3.83 -8.92
C GLY A 107 -7.98 -2.98 -10.19
N VAL A 108 -7.10 -1.97 -10.21
CA VAL A 108 -6.82 -1.12 -11.38
C VAL A 108 -5.52 -1.56 -12.03
N PRO A 109 -5.56 -2.10 -13.26
CA PRO A 109 -4.35 -2.47 -14.00
C PRO A 109 -3.46 -1.25 -14.30
N GLY A 110 -2.13 -1.40 -14.21
CA GLY A 110 -1.18 -0.33 -14.50
C GLY A 110 -1.36 0.91 -13.61
N ARG A 111 -1.73 0.72 -12.36
CA ARG A 111 -1.99 1.79 -11.41
C ARG A 111 -0.80 2.74 -11.25
N GLU A 112 0.42 2.25 -11.37
CA GLU A 112 1.63 3.05 -11.40
C GLU A 112 1.62 4.10 -12.51
N HIS A 113 1.14 3.75 -13.70
CA HIS A 113 1.02 4.70 -14.83
C HIS A 113 -0.07 5.75 -14.56
N ALA A 114 -1.16 5.37 -13.87
CA ALA A 114 -2.17 6.34 -13.43
C ALA A 114 -1.56 7.38 -12.47
N PHE A 115 -0.78 6.95 -11.47
CA PHE A 115 -0.07 7.87 -10.57
C PHE A 115 0.95 8.73 -11.30
N GLN A 116 1.72 8.14 -12.22
CA GLN A 116 2.66 8.89 -13.06
C GLN A 116 1.93 9.98 -13.84
N ALA A 117 0.77 9.68 -14.42
CA ALA A 117 -0.03 10.64 -15.16
C ALA A 117 -0.54 11.76 -14.24
N PHE A 118 -1.09 11.43 -13.05
CA PHE A 118 -1.55 12.44 -12.08
C PHE A 118 -0.42 13.37 -11.68
N PHE A 119 0.75 12.84 -11.34
CA PHE A 119 1.89 13.65 -10.91
C PHE A 119 2.45 14.52 -12.04
N THR A 120 2.46 14.03 -13.28
CA THR A 120 2.88 14.86 -14.43
C THR A 120 1.89 15.99 -14.70
N ILE A 121 0.58 15.73 -14.60
CA ILE A 121 -0.42 16.77 -14.75
C ILE A 121 -0.30 17.77 -13.60
N ALA A 122 -0.13 17.30 -12.36
CA ALA A 122 0.09 18.15 -11.20
C ALA A 122 1.33 19.05 -11.36
N GLU A 123 2.45 18.52 -11.85
CA GLU A 123 3.66 19.30 -12.12
C GLU A 123 3.43 20.30 -13.28
N THR A 124 2.78 19.88 -14.37
CA THR A 124 2.51 20.73 -15.54
C THR A 124 1.60 21.90 -15.17
N LEU A 125 0.59 21.67 -14.35
CA LEU A 125 -0.37 22.69 -13.90
C LEU A 125 0.04 23.34 -12.56
N GLN A 126 1.26 23.10 -12.09
CA GLN A 126 1.81 23.67 -10.86
C GLN A 126 0.89 23.49 -9.64
N ALA A 127 0.23 22.32 -9.53
CA ALA A 127 -0.69 22.05 -8.43
C ALA A 127 0.02 22.11 -7.07
N LYS A 128 -0.58 22.80 -6.10
CA LYS A 128 -0.08 22.89 -4.72
C LYS A 128 -0.29 21.55 -3.98
N ALA A 129 -1.43 20.92 -4.25
CA ALA A 129 -1.81 19.64 -3.65
C ALA A 129 -2.38 18.68 -4.70
N CYS A 130 -2.10 17.39 -4.53
CA CYS A 130 -2.66 16.31 -5.31
C CYS A 130 -3.27 15.27 -4.35
N VAL A 131 -4.53 14.94 -4.53
CA VAL A 131 -5.21 13.86 -3.79
C VAL A 131 -5.52 12.75 -4.77
N VAL A 132 -5.19 11.51 -4.41
CA VAL A 132 -5.56 10.33 -5.22
C VAL A 132 -6.48 9.44 -4.43
N ILE A 133 -7.62 9.04 -5.05
CA ILE A 133 -8.68 8.27 -4.41
C ILE A 133 -9.10 7.12 -5.31
N ASP A 134 -8.99 5.89 -4.80
CA ASP A 134 -9.41 4.69 -5.54
C ASP A 134 -10.93 4.64 -5.72
N ALA A 135 -11.38 4.39 -6.95
CA ALA A 135 -12.80 4.35 -7.31
C ALA A 135 -13.58 3.18 -6.67
N ASN A 136 -12.91 2.20 -6.08
CA ASN A 136 -13.52 1.09 -5.37
C ASN A 136 -13.81 1.37 -3.88
N LEU A 137 -13.42 2.54 -3.35
CA LEU A 137 -13.70 2.94 -1.97
C LEU A 137 -15.14 3.43 -1.81
N ARG A 138 -15.99 2.57 -1.22
CA ARG A 138 -17.41 2.86 -0.97
C ARG A 138 -17.64 3.73 0.28
N SER A 139 -16.68 3.74 1.19
CA SER A 139 -16.75 4.51 2.44
C SER A 139 -16.28 5.95 2.30
N PHE A 140 -15.86 6.38 1.11
CA PHE A 140 -15.40 7.75 0.89
C PHE A 140 -16.51 8.77 1.18
N THR A 141 -16.20 9.77 1.99
CA THR A 141 -17.09 10.88 2.32
C THR A 141 -16.43 12.22 2.01
N SER A 142 -17.23 13.28 1.96
CA SER A 142 -16.72 14.65 1.73
C SER A 142 -15.68 15.10 2.76
N ASP A 143 -15.74 14.59 4.00
CA ASP A 143 -14.82 14.95 5.07
C ASP A 143 -13.40 14.41 4.84
N TRP A 144 -13.25 13.36 4.01
CA TRP A 144 -11.92 12.87 3.64
C TRP A 144 -11.13 13.90 2.84
N MET A 145 -11.80 14.74 2.06
CA MET A 145 -11.12 15.81 1.32
C MET A 145 -10.42 16.78 2.26
N ASP A 146 -11.07 17.17 3.37
CA ASP A 146 -10.44 18.00 4.41
C ASP A 146 -9.26 17.27 5.06
N ALA A 147 -9.48 16.02 5.46
CA ALA A 147 -8.44 15.21 6.11
C ALA A 147 -7.19 15.01 5.23
N LEU A 148 -7.33 14.99 3.90
CA LEU A 148 -6.21 14.81 2.97
C LEU A 148 -5.60 16.12 2.50
N LEU A 149 -6.38 17.21 2.36
CA LEU A 149 -5.91 18.49 1.82
C LEU A 149 -5.39 19.43 2.90
N HIS A 150 -6.09 19.55 4.03
CA HIS A 150 -5.73 20.49 5.09
C HIS A 150 -4.28 20.33 5.60
N PRO A 151 -3.77 19.11 5.84
CA PRO A 151 -2.37 18.95 6.26
C PRO A 151 -1.37 19.48 5.22
N ILE A 152 -1.68 19.36 3.93
CA ILE A 152 -0.80 19.81 2.85
C ILE A 152 -0.88 21.34 2.71
N LEU A 153 -2.09 21.86 2.57
CA LEU A 153 -2.31 23.27 2.24
C LEU A 153 -1.98 24.20 3.41
N GLU A 154 -2.22 23.75 4.66
CA GLU A 154 -2.15 24.63 5.85
C GLU A 154 -1.03 24.25 6.83
N LYS A 155 -0.51 23.02 6.78
CA LYS A 155 0.50 22.55 7.76
C LYS A 155 1.85 22.21 7.16
N GLY A 156 2.01 22.37 5.84
CA GLY A 156 3.27 22.11 5.16
C GLY A 156 3.67 20.64 5.08
N VAL A 157 2.70 19.72 5.20
CA VAL A 157 2.92 18.29 5.05
C VAL A 157 3.11 17.96 3.57
N ASP A 158 4.09 17.11 3.25
CA ASP A 158 4.34 16.66 1.89
C ASP A 158 3.53 15.41 1.53
N TYR A 159 3.32 14.50 2.51
CA TYR A 159 2.62 13.23 2.31
C TYR A 159 1.61 12.95 3.41
N VAL A 160 0.37 12.68 3.03
CA VAL A 160 -0.70 12.25 3.94
C VAL A 160 -1.06 10.80 3.65
N ALA A 161 -0.69 9.91 4.58
CA ALA A 161 -1.10 8.50 4.54
C ALA A 161 -2.51 8.32 5.13
N PRO A 162 -3.31 7.38 4.61
CA PRO A 162 -4.60 7.07 5.22
C PRO A 162 -4.43 6.33 6.54
N PHE A 163 -5.30 6.62 7.51
CA PHE A 163 -5.48 5.83 8.71
C PHE A 163 -6.93 5.37 8.79
N PHE A 164 -7.14 4.04 8.67
CA PHE A 164 -8.48 3.47 8.63
C PHE A 164 -8.84 2.72 9.90
N ARG A 165 -10.12 2.71 10.19
CA ARG A 165 -10.73 1.73 11.06
C ARG A 165 -10.96 0.44 10.27
N ARG A 166 -10.29 -0.64 10.66
CA ARG A 166 -10.42 -1.96 10.02
C ARG A 166 -11.06 -2.97 10.97
N ALA A 167 -11.63 -4.03 10.39
CA ALA A 167 -12.06 -5.17 11.18
C ALA A 167 -10.85 -5.82 11.89
N ARG A 168 -11.10 -6.48 13.01
CA ARG A 168 -10.10 -6.98 13.97
C ARG A 168 -8.87 -7.67 13.35
N TYR A 169 -9.07 -8.49 12.32
CA TYR A 169 -7.99 -9.23 11.66
C TYR A 169 -7.80 -8.83 10.21
N GLU A 170 -8.46 -7.79 9.77
CA GLU A 170 -8.27 -7.26 8.42
C GLU A 170 -6.87 -6.65 8.26
N GLY A 171 -6.24 -6.90 7.11
CA GLY A 171 -4.92 -6.38 6.83
C GLY A 171 -3.80 -7.11 7.59
N SER A 172 -3.92 -8.42 7.82
CA SER A 172 -2.90 -9.23 8.50
C SER A 172 -1.51 -9.10 7.86
N LEU A 173 -1.41 -8.91 6.54
CA LEU A 173 -0.14 -8.65 5.85
C LEU A 173 0.49 -7.33 6.32
N THR A 174 -0.30 -6.27 6.40
CA THR A 174 0.14 -4.99 6.98
C THR A 174 0.54 -5.16 8.44
N ASN A 175 -0.26 -5.87 9.23
CA ASN A 175 -0.08 -6.03 10.66
C ASN A 175 1.14 -6.89 11.03
N CYS A 176 1.40 -7.95 10.26
CA CYS A 176 2.44 -8.93 10.58
C CYS A 176 3.78 -8.66 9.88
N ILE A 177 3.80 -7.93 8.76
CA ILE A 177 5.01 -7.72 7.95
C ILE A 177 5.21 -6.24 7.60
N MET A 178 4.30 -5.63 6.84
CA MET A 178 4.58 -4.34 6.19
C MET A 178 4.82 -3.22 7.20
N TYR A 179 3.91 -3.04 8.15
CA TYR A 179 4.04 -2.00 9.16
C TYR A 179 5.21 -2.23 10.12
N PRO A 180 5.38 -3.43 10.75
CA PRO A 180 6.50 -3.68 11.64
C PRO A 180 7.86 -3.52 10.96
N LEU A 181 8.02 -4.08 9.76
CA LEU A 181 9.28 -4.02 9.02
C LEU A 181 9.63 -2.58 8.61
N ASN A 182 8.70 -1.85 7.97
CA ASN A 182 8.95 -0.47 7.54
C ASN A 182 9.19 0.47 8.73
N ARG A 183 8.48 0.28 9.82
CA ARG A 183 8.69 1.03 11.05
C ARG A 183 10.10 0.82 11.59
N ALA A 184 10.57 -0.41 11.67
CA ALA A 184 11.92 -0.75 12.12
C ALA A 184 13.01 -0.21 11.17
N LEU A 185 12.77 -0.26 9.86
CA LEU A 185 13.74 0.20 8.86
C LEU A 185 13.80 1.73 8.80
N TYR A 186 12.67 2.39 8.58
CA TYR A 186 12.63 3.81 8.25
C TYR A 186 12.28 4.72 9.43
N GLY A 187 11.98 4.17 10.60
CA GLY A 187 11.84 4.91 11.85
C GLY A 187 10.60 5.82 11.92
N LYS A 188 9.53 5.54 11.15
CA LYS A 188 8.27 6.29 11.18
C LYS A 188 7.07 5.37 11.42
N GLN A 189 6.18 5.79 12.31
CA GLN A 189 4.99 5.01 12.68
C GLN A 189 3.81 5.30 11.74
N ILE A 190 3.95 4.91 10.46
CA ILE A 190 2.90 5.01 9.44
C ILE A 190 2.12 3.70 9.41
N ARG A 191 0.90 3.70 9.97
CA ARG A 191 0.12 2.48 10.21
C ARG A 191 -0.29 1.75 8.94
N TYR A 192 -0.68 2.49 7.90
CA TYR A 192 -1.11 1.93 6.62
C TYR A 192 -0.35 2.59 5.49
N GLN A 193 0.43 1.80 4.76
CA GLN A 193 1.17 2.23 3.58
C GLN A 193 0.34 2.09 2.30
N SER A 194 -0.67 1.24 2.34
CA SER A 194 -1.64 1.05 1.28
C SER A 194 -3.05 1.29 1.81
N GLY A 195 -3.89 1.99 1.04
CA GLY A 195 -5.24 2.29 1.52
C GLY A 195 -6.16 2.91 0.49
N GLY A 196 -5.64 3.32 -0.66
CA GLY A 196 -6.42 3.82 -1.77
C GLY A 196 -6.89 5.27 -1.64
N ALA A 197 -6.42 6.02 -0.64
CA ALA A 197 -6.67 7.45 -0.52
C ALA A 197 -5.42 8.13 0.05
N TYR A 198 -4.86 9.09 -0.67
CA TYR A 198 -3.58 9.74 -0.34
C TYR A 198 -3.60 11.22 -0.65
N GLY A 199 -2.82 12.00 0.11
CA GLY A 199 -2.53 13.39 -0.19
C GLY A 199 -1.03 13.60 -0.45
N PHE A 200 -0.70 14.44 -1.43
CA PHE A 200 0.66 14.77 -1.85
C PHE A 200 0.81 16.27 -2.06
N SER A 201 1.92 16.86 -1.60
CA SER A 201 2.29 18.22 -2.01
C SER A 201 2.77 18.24 -3.47
N GLY A 202 2.65 19.37 -4.15
CA GLY A 202 3.21 19.53 -5.50
C GLY A 202 4.73 19.31 -5.54
N LYS A 203 5.44 19.65 -4.46
CA LYS A 203 6.87 19.36 -4.29
C LYS A 203 7.13 17.84 -4.31
N LEU A 204 6.33 17.07 -3.61
CA LEU A 204 6.49 15.62 -3.53
C LEU A 204 6.13 14.95 -4.85
N THR A 205 5.09 15.39 -5.56
CA THR A 205 4.75 14.84 -6.89
C THR A 205 5.90 15.02 -7.88
N SER A 206 6.54 16.19 -7.90
CA SER A 206 7.73 16.45 -8.71
C SER A 206 8.95 15.62 -8.29
N LEU A 207 9.12 15.33 -6.99
CA LEU A 207 10.17 14.44 -6.51
C LEU A 207 9.96 13.01 -7.01
N TYR A 208 8.75 12.50 -6.93
CA TYR A 208 8.42 11.16 -7.42
C TYR A 208 8.69 10.99 -8.92
N LEU A 209 8.37 12.00 -9.74
CA LEU A 209 8.63 11.96 -11.19
C LEU A 209 10.12 11.85 -11.55
N LYS A 210 11.01 12.33 -10.68
CA LYS A 210 12.46 12.23 -10.88
C LYS A 210 13.02 10.85 -10.54
N LYS A 211 12.23 9.99 -9.88
CA LYS A 211 12.65 8.63 -9.50
C LYS A 211 12.40 7.64 -10.63
N ASN A 212 13.32 6.70 -10.82
CA ASN A 212 13.26 5.72 -11.90
C ASN A 212 12.45 4.46 -11.52
N VAL A 213 11.23 4.65 -10.98
CA VAL A 213 10.37 3.54 -10.53
C VAL A 213 9.31 3.14 -11.56
N TRP A 214 8.98 4.07 -12.44
CA TRP A 214 7.84 3.95 -13.36
C TRP A 214 7.98 2.83 -14.39
N GLU A 215 9.21 2.36 -14.60
CA GLU A 215 9.54 1.27 -15.50
C GLU A 215 10.37 0.23 -14.76
N GLY A 216 9.89 -0.98 -14.63
CA GLY A 216 10.69 -2.07 -14.10
C GLY A 216 10.12 -2.78 -12.87
N VAL A 217 11.02 -3.40 -12.10
CA VAL A 217 10.67 -4.30 -10.99
C VAL A 217 9.92 -3.56 -9.87
N GLY A 218 10.30 -2.31 -9.58
CA GLY A 218 9.67 -1.51 -8.51
C GLY A 218 8.18 -1.23 -8.76
N ALA A 219 7.79 -0.94 -10.00
CA ALA A 219 6.39 -0.72 -10.38
C ALA A 219 5.54 -1.99 -10.23
N ARG A 220 6.12 -3.17 -10.47
CA ARG A 220 5.42 -4.46 -10.41
C ARG A 220 5.05 -4.90 -8.99
N TYR A 221 5.74 -4.37 -7.98
CA TYR A 221 5.54 -4.77 -6.57
C TYR A 221 4.51 -3.93 -5.80
N GLY A 222 3.83 -3.01 -6.47
CA GLY A 222 2.80 -2.18 -5.86
C GLY A 222 3.29 -0.77 -5.50
N ILE A 223 2.69 0.21 -6.17
CA ILE A 223 3.06 1.63 -6.07
C ILE A 223 2.85 2.20 -4.66
N ASP A 224 1.87 1.69 -3.90
CA ASP A 224 1.48 2.30 -2.62
C ASP A 224 2.60 2.29 -1.58
N SER A 225 3.25 1.12 -1.38
CA SER A 225 4.38 1.00 -0.45
C SER A 225 5.57 1.83 -0.90
N TRP A 226 5.77 1.94 -2.21
CA TRP A 226 6.81 2.77 -2.79
C TRP A 226 6.59 4.25 -2.47
N LEU A 227 5.37 4.77 -2.69
CA LEU A 227 5.03 6.17 -2.38
C LEU A 227 5.34 6.52 -0.92
N THR A 228 4.88 5.68 0.01
CA THR A 228 5.11 5.90 1.44
C THR A 228 6.59 5.84 1.80
N THR A 229 7.28 4.79 1.34
CA THR A 229 8.69 4.58 1.70
C THR A 229 9.59 5.66 1.13
N VAL A 230 9.36 6.07 -0.13
CA VAL A 230 10.15 7.15 -0.76
C VAL A 230 9.92 8.47 -0.04
N ALA A 231 8.68 8.85 0.30
CA ALA A 231 8.44 10.07 1.05
C ALA A 231 9.23 10.12 2.35
N VAL A 232 9.27 9.00 3.10
CA VAL A 232 10.03 8.90 4.34
C VAL A 232 11.55 8.90 4.10
N ALA A 233 12.02 8.14 3.12
CA ALA A 233 13.44 7.99 2.82
C ALA A 233 14.07 9.28 2.30
N GLU A 234 13.32 10.07 1.54
CA GLU A 234 13.75 11.37 1.03
C GLU A 234 13.57 12.52 2.06
N GLY A 235 13.18 12.21 3.29
CA GLY A 235 13.06 13.20 4.37
C GLY A 235 11.90 14.18 4.22
N CYS A 236 10.85 13.80 3.49
CA CYS A 236 9.64 14.62 3.36
C CYS A 236 8.85 14.67 4.67
N GLU A 237 8.09 15.76 4.86
CA GLU A 237 7.16 15.89 5.98
C GLU A 237 5.96 14.96 5.77
N VAL A 238 5.84 13.95 6.64
CA VAL A 238 4.80 12.91 6.51
C VAL A 238 3.83 12.95 7.67
N SER A 239 2.56 12.71 7.38
CA SER A 239 1.49 12.59 8.37
C SER A 239 0.54 11.45 8.02
N GLN A 240 -0.39 11.15 8.91
CA GLN A 240 -1.52 10.27 8.61
C GLN A 240 -2.84 10.91 9.06
N SER A 241 -3.92 10.60 8.34
CA SER A 241 -5.25 11.15 8.63
C SER A 241 -6.27 10.04 8.87
N PHE A 242 -7.06 10.20 9.95
CA PHE A 242 -8.17 9.29 10.27
C PHE A 242 -9.28 9.47 9.25
N LEU A 243 -9.57 8.41 8.49
CA LEU A 243 -10.57 8.41 7.43
C LEU A 243 -11.82 7.56 7.76
N GLY A 244 -11.90 7.02 8.99
CA GLY A 244 -13.01 6.17 9.39
C GLY A 244 -12.93 4.73 8.85
N PRO A 245 -14.07 4.04 8.69
CA PRO A 245 -14.08 2.66 8.23
C PRO A 245 -13.65 2.54 6.76
N ARG A 246 -12.85 1.52 6.43
CA ARG A 246 -12.51 1.18 5.05
C ARG A 246 -13.50 0.16 4.52
N ILE A 247 -14.36 0.57 3.60
CA ILE A 247 -15.26 -0.32 2.86
C ILE A 247 -14.91 -0.18 1.38
N GLN A 248 -14.59 -1.29 0.74
CA GLN A 248 -14.23 -1.31 -0.68
C GLN A 248 -14.88 -2.48 -1.40
N ASP A 249 -15.10 -2.31 -2.70
CA ASP A 249 -15.51 -3.41 -3.56
C ASP A 249 -14.32 -4.33 -3.81
N VAL A 250 -14.47 -5.60 -3.46
CA VAL A 250 -13.44 -6.63 -3.71
C VAL A 250 -13.57 -7.07 -5.17
N LYS A 251 -12.73 -6.51 -6.04
CA LYS A 251 -12.69 -6.91 -7.46
C LYS A 251 -11.88 -8.19 -7.73
N LEU A 252 -11.06 -8.60 -6.77
CA LEU A 252 -10.14 -9.72 -6.90
C LEU A 252 -10.66 -10.96 -6.15
N THR A 253 -11.73 -11.55 -6.66
CA THR A 253 -12.11 -12.91 -6.26
C THR A 253 -11.21 -13.89 -7.01
N GLY A 254 -10.40 -14.67 -6.27
CA GLY A 254 -9.58 -15.74 -6.85
C GLY A 254 -8.09 -15.42 -7.04
N VAL A 255 -7.58 -14.26 -6.60
CA VAL A 255 -6.12 -14.04 -6.54
C VAL A 255 -5.54 -14.90 -5.43
N GLU A 256 -4.54 -15.70 -5.78
CA GLU A 256 -3.83 -16.52 -4.79
C GLU A 256 -3.10 -15.65 -3.77
N LEU A 257 -3.23 -15.99 -2.49
CA LEU A 257 -2.53 -15.33 -1.40
C LEU A 257 -1.01 -15.24 -1.63
N SER A 258 -0.43 -16.28 -2.22
CA SER A 258 1.00 -16.34 -2.56
C SER A 258 1.45 -15.23 -3.51
N VAL A 259 0.59 -14.82 -4.44
CA VAL A 259 0.85 -13.75 -5.39
C VAL A 259 0.80 -12.38 -4.69
N VAL A 260 -0.24 -12.14 -3.90
CA VAL A 260 -0.39 -10.88 -3.13
C VAL A 260 0.77 -10.69 -2.15
N LEU A 261 1.12 -11.76 -1.43
CA LEU A 261 2.24 -11.75 -0.49
C LEU A 261 3.57 -11.48 -1.21
N ALA A 262 3.84 -12.18 -2.32
CA ALA A 262 5.06 -12.00 -3.08
C ALA A 262 5.20 -10.58 -3.64
N GLN A 263 4.11 -9.96 -4.10
CA GLN A 263 4.11 -8.57 -4.55
C GLN A 263 4.42 -7.61 -3.40
N ALA A 264 3.69 -7.70 -2.29
CA ALA A 264 3.85 -6.77 -1.19
C ALA A 264 5.24 -6.88 -0.53
N VAL A 265 5.69 -8.11 -0.22
CA VAL A 265 6.99 -8.35 0.43
C VAL A 265 8.14 -8.09 -0.54
N GLY A 266 7.98 -8.47 -1.81
CA GLY A 266 8.97 -8.19 -2.85
C GLY A 266 9.20 -6.69 -3.05
N GLY A 267 8.14 -5.87 -2.95
CA GLY A 267 8.24 -4.42 -2.96
C GLY A 267 9.04 -3.87 -1.78
N LEU A 268 8.80 -4.40 -0.58
CA LEU A 268 9.55 -4.00 0.62
C LEU A 268 11.03 -4.35 0.49
N PHE A 269 11.35 -5.57 0.08
CA PHE A 269 12.74 -6.00 -0.06
C PHE A 269 13.48 -5.25 -1.17
N TYR A 270 12.80 -4.94 -2.28
CA TYR A 270 13.35 -4.06 -3.32
C TYR A 270 13.69 -2.67 -2.78
N LEU A 271 12.80 -2.09 -1.95
CA LEU A 271 13.03 -0.79 -1.33
C LEU A 271 14.14 -0.84 -0.26
N MET A 272 14.33 -1.98 0.42
CA MET A 272 15.49 -2.19 1.31
C MET A 272 16.81 -2.11 0.53
N GLU A 273 16.90 -2.77 -0.63
CA GLU A 273 18.07 -2.66 -1.51
C GLU A 273 18.30 -1.21 -1.99
N THR A 274 17.22 -0.51 -2.33
CA THR A 274 17.28 0.85 -2.91
C THR A 274 17.69 1.90 -1.88
N TYR A 275 17.25 1.76 -0.63
CA TYR A 275 17.42 2.75 0.43
C TYR A 275 18.25 2.22 1.61
N GLN A 276 19.22 1.36 1.33
CA GLN A 276 20.11 0.79 2.33
C GLN A 276 20.76 1.85 3.21
N ASP A 277 21.33 2.88 2.61
CA ASP A 277 22.02 3.97 3.32
C ASP A 277 21.09 4.72 4.29
N VAL A 278 19.79 4.73 4.02
CA VAL A 278 18.80 5.41 4.86
C VAL A 278 18.47 4.59 6.10
N TRP A 279 18.23 3.28 5.93
CA TRP A 279 17.73 2.47 7.03
C TRP A 279 18.81 1.83 7.90
N GLU A 280 20.01 1.57 7.40
CA GLU A 280 21.08 0.94 8.20
C GLU A 280 21.40 1.69 9.48
N GLY A 281 21.52 3.01 9.41
CA GLY A 281 21.89 3.86 10.54
C GLY A 281 20.74 4.24 11.47
N ARG A 282 19.49 3.86 11.14
CA ARG A 282 18.33 4.23 11.98
C ARG A 282 18.13 3.25 13.12
N ALA A 283 17.89 3.79 14.32
CA ALA A 283 17.49 3.03 15.51
C ALA A 283 16.14 3.54 15.99
N GLY A 284 15.21 2.59 16.28
CA GLY A 284 13.89 2.88 16.79
C GLY A 284 12.98 3.65 15.82
N SER A 285 11.82 4.05 16.30
CA SER A 285 10.84 4.80 15.53
C SER A 285 10.21 5.93 16.33
N VAL A 286 9.68 6.92 15.61
CA VAL A 286 8.95 8.04 16.19
C VAL A 286 7.54 8.12 15.62
N PRO A 287 6.54 8.53 16.43
CA PRO A 287 5.21 8.82 15.92
C PRO A 287 5.28 9.97 14.90
N ILE A 288 4.30 9.99 13.99
CA ILE A 288 4.12 11.08 13.02
C ILE A 288 2.87 11.89 13.37
N PRO A 289 2.74 13.14 12.89
CA PRO A 289 1.53 13.92 13.06
C PRO A 289 0.30 13.16 12.56
N GLN A 290 -0.80 13.27 13.33
CA GLN A 290 -2.08 12.64 13.01
C GLN A 290 -3.16 13.71 12.96
N PHE A 291 -3.97 13.68 11.91
CA PHE A 291 -5.09 14.60 11.70
C PHE A 291 -6.42 13.83 11.77
N GLY A 292 -7.52 14.57 12.00
CA GLY A 292 -8.83 13.98 12.19
C GLY A 292 -9.03 13.39 13.59
N PHE A 293 -10.13 12.69 13.79
CA PHE A 293 -10.52 12.11 15.08
C PHE A 293 -10.42 10.59 15.05
N PRO A 294 -9.73 9.96 16.02
CA PRO A 294 -9.68 8.52 16.11
C PRO A 294 -11.09 7.97 16.36
N TYR A 295 -11.43 6.93 15.62
CA TYR A 295 -12.69 6.20 15.81
C TYR A 295 -12.50 5.08 16.83
N GLU A 296 -13.48 4.88 17.71
CA GLU A 296 -13.52 3.71 18.57
C GLU A 296 -13.71 2.44 17.72
N SER A 297 -13.26 1.31 18.23
CA SER A 297 -13.05 0.01 17.58
C SER A 297 -13.82 -0.32 16.29
N GLY A 298 -13.18 -1.08 15.41
CA GLY A 298 -13.68 -1.48 14.08
C GLY A 298 -14.82 -2.50 14.12
N PRO A 299 -15.47 -2.72 12.97
CA PRO A 299 -16.49 -3.75 12.85
C PRO A 299 -15.90 -5.13 13.17
N VAL A 300 -16.75 -6.02 13.70
CA VAL A 300 -16.36 -7.41 13.93
C VAL A 300 -16.07 -8.06 12.59
N GLY A 301 -14.86 -8.60 12.42
CA GLY A 301 -14.44 -9.28 11.20
C GLY A 301 -15.12 -10.64 11.01
N GLY A 302 -14.97 -11.19 9.80
CA GLY A 302 -15.45 -12.54 9.48
C GLY A 302 -14.75 -13.64 10.29
N VAL A 303 -15.32 -14.84 10.26
CA VAL A 303 -14.76 -16.03 10.92
C VAL A 303 -13.45 -16.44 10.23
N ILE A 304 -12.38 -16.51 11.00
CA ILE A 304 -11.06 -16.97 10.52
C ILE A 304 -10.89 -18.45 10.86
N ASN A 305 -10.59 -19.24 9.85
CA ASN A 305 -10.33 -20.67 10.00
C ASN A 305 -8.86 -20.90 10.36
N VAL A 306 -8.55 -20.88 11.65
CA VAL A 306 -7.20 -21.05 12.20
C VAL A 306 -6.65 -22.45 11.89
N GLU A 307 -7.48 -23.49 11.99
CA GLU A 307 -7.08 -24.86 11.70
C GLU A 307 -6.57 -25.03 10.27
N ARG A 308 -7.26 -24.40 9.30
CA ARG A 308 -6.84 -24.38 7.89
C ARG A 308 -5.49 -23.68 7.73
N MET A 309 -5.26 -22.60 8.47
CA MET A 309 -3.99 -21.85 8.42
C MET A 309 -2.85 -22.67 8.99
N VAL A 310 -3.01 -23.30 10.17
CA VAL A 310 -2.00 -24.16 10.79
C VAL A 310 -1.74 -25.39 9.91
N ARG A 311 -2.76 -25.97 9.29
CA ARG A 311 -2.59 -27.06 8.32
C ARG A 311 -1.75 -26.62 7.12
N GLY A 312 -2.01 -25.42 6.57
CA GLY A 312 -1.20 -24.83 5.48
C GLY A 312 0.26 -24.61 5.89
N PHE A 313 0.50 -24.13 7.12
CA PHE A 313 1.84 -24.03 7.69
C PHE A 313 2.55 -25.39 7.76
N ARG A 314 1.90 -26.41 8.34
CA ARG A 314 2.45 -27.77 8.44
C ARG A 314 2.71 -28.42 7.08
N GLN A 315 1.86 -28.12 6.07
CA GLN A 315 2.10 -28.55 4.70
C GLN A 315 3.37 -27.90 4.15
N GLY A 316 3.57 -26.61 4.38
CA GLY A 316 4.79 -25.90 4.00
C GLY A 316 6.04 -26.51 4.65
N VAL A 317 5.99 -26.86 5.93
CA VAL A 317 7.10 -27.53 6.64
C VAL A 317 7.52 -28.83 5.93
N ARG A 318 6.57 -29.59 5.40
CA ARG A 318 6.87 -30.85 4.66
C ARG A 318 7.39 -30.59 3.26
N ASP A 319 6.76 -29.68 2.53
CA ASP A 319 6.95 -29.55 1.08
C ASP A 319 8.06 -28.57 0.71
N LEU A 320 8.35 -27.59 1.56
CA LEU A 320 9.27 -26.48 1.26
C LEU A 320 10.58 -26.55 2.08
N LEU A 321 10.80 -27.61 2.87
CA LEU A 321 12.00 -27.76 3.67
C LEU A 321 13.30 -27.53 2.87
N PRO A 322 13.50 -28.13 1.67
CA PRO A 322 14.74 -27.90 0.91
C PRO A 322 14.93 -26.44 0.47
N ILE A 323 13.83 -25.70 0.30
CA ILE A 323 13.89 -24.28 -0.04
C ILE A 323 14.25 -23.45 1.21
N TRP A 324 13.64 -23.77 2.34
CA TRP A 324 13.91 -23.07 3.59
C TRP A 324 15.30 -23.34 4.17
N GLU A 325 15.90 -24.50 3.89
CA GLU A 325 17.32 -24.80 4.20
C GLU A 325 18.29 -23.82 3.50
N ILE A 326 17.91 -23.28 2.35
CA ILE A 326 18.71 -22.29 1.61
C ILE A 326 18.47 -20.86 2.16
N ILE A 327 17.25 -20.58 2.63
CA ILE A 327 16.82 -19.22 3.01
C ILE A 327 17.09 -18.92 4.49
N LEU A 328 16.76 -19.88 5.37
CA LEU A 328 16.71 -19.65 6.82
C LEU A 328 18.02 -20.02 7.49
N ALA A 329 18.43 -19.22 8.47
CA ALA A 329 19.50 -19.59 9.36
C ALA A 329 19.16 -20.88 10.11
N PRO A 330 20.16 -21.74 10.45
CA PRO A 330 19.90 -23.05 11.09
C PRO A 330 19.02 -22.97 12.34
N GLU A 331 19.19 -21.93 13.16
CA GLU A 331 18.42 -21.71 14.38
C GLU A 331 16.97 -21.33 14.06
N THR A 332 16.76 -20.47 13.05
CA THR A 332 15.43 -20.10 12.56
C THR A 332 14.70 -21.32 12.02
N LEU A 333 15.38 -22.13 11.19
CA LEU A 333 14.81 -23.34 10.63
C LEU A 333 14.43 -24.35 11.71
N ALA A 334 15.30 -24.58 12.70
CA ALA A 334 15.01 -25.48 13.81
C ALA A 334 13.75 -25.03 14.60
N GLY A 335 13.59 -23.74 14.85
CA GLY A 335 12.39 -23.18 15.46
C GLY A 335 11.12 -23.43 14.63
N ILE A 336 11.20 -23.23 13.31
CA ILE A 336 10.07 -23.49 12.39
C ILE A 336 9.68 -24.97 12.39
N LEU A 337 10.66 -25.88 12.35
CA LEU A 337 10.41 -27.33 12.40
C LEU A 337 9.75 -27.76 13.71
N ALA A 338 10.19 -27.19 14.84
CA ALA A 338 9.58 -27.46 16.15
C ALA A 338 8.10 -27.03 16.20
N LEU A 339 7.72 -25.92 15.54
CA LEU A 339 6.33 -25.50 15.44
C LEU A 339 5.47 -26.44 14.58
N GLY A 340 6.06 -27.19 13.68
CA GLY A 340 5.35 -28.12 12.77
C GLY A 340 4.59 -29.24 13.47
N VAL A 341 4.98 -29.58 14.71
CA VAL A 341 4.43 -30.69 15.50
C VAL A 341 3.56 -30.22 16.70
N VAL A 342 3.46 -28.91 16.94
CA VAL A 342 2.67 -28.32 18.04
C VAL A 342 1.18 -28.45 17.75
N GLU A 343 0.34 -28.79 18.72
CA GLU A 343 -1.12 -28.83 18.55
C GLU A 343 -1.73 -27.47 18.25
N VAL A 344 -2.90 -27.43 17.58
CA VAL A 344 -3.48 -26.18 17.06
C VAL A 344 -3.78 -25.18 18.19
N GLU A 345 -4.31 -25.65 19.29
CA GLU A 345 -4.70 -24.82 20.46
C GLU A 345 -3.48 -24.18 21.12
N GLU A 346 -2.35 -24.88 21.10
CA GLU A 346 -1.08 -24.45 21.69
C GLU A 346 -0.17 -23.73 20.67
N PHE A 347 -0.59 -23.67 19.40
CA PHE A 347 0.23 -23.10 18.33
C PHE A 347 0.49 -21.61 18.59
N ARG A 348 1.74 -21.30 18.84
CA ARG A 348 2.23 -19.92 19.06
C ARG A 348 3.51 -19.74 18.27
N PHE A 349 3.48 -18.84 17.30
CA PHE A 349 4.67 -18.45 16.56
C PHE A 349 5.38 -17.38 17.40
N PRO A 350 6.57 -17.63 17.98
CA PRO A 350 7.30 -16.63 18.77
C PRO A 350 7.63 -15.39 17.93
N GLU A 351 7.53 -14.21 18.53
CA GLU A 351 7.76 -12.96 17.78
C GLU A 351 9.18 -12.86 17.25
N GLU A 352 10.16 -13.23 18.06
CA GLU A 352 11.57 -13.25 17.67
C GLU A 352 11.83 -14.21 16.49
N LEU A 353 11.24 -15.40 16.52
CA LEU A 353 11.35 -16.37 15.44
C LEU A 353 10.71 -15.84 14.14
N TRP A 354 9.57 -15.15 14.25
CA TRP A 354 8.95 -14.52 13.10
C TRP A 354 9.81 -13.40 12.51
N VAL A 355 10.39 -12.54 13.35
CA VAL A 355 11.27 -11.47 12.93
C VAL A 355 12.53 -12.03 12.26
N GLN A 356 13.17 -13.06 12.84
CA GLN A 356 14.29 -13.75 12.23
C GLN A 356 13.91 -14.32 10.85
N THR A 357 12.73 -14.96 10.75
CA THR A 357 12.22 -15.48 9.49
C THR A 357 12.15 -14.39 8.41
N ILE A 358 11.55 -13.23 8.71
CA ILE A 358 11.42 -12.13 7.74
C ILE A 358 12.80 -11.56 7.37
N TYR A 359 13.69 -11.42 8.34
CA TYR A 359 15.04 -10.92 8.09
C TYR A 359 15.89 -11.90 7.27
N ASP A 360 15.80 -13.21 7.53
CA ASP A 360 16.47 -14.24 6.72
C ASP A 360 15.97 -14.24 5.27
N PHE A 361 14.64 -14.08 5.07
CA PHE A 361 14.06 -13.91 3.72
C PHE A 361 14.57 -12.65 3.01
N ALA A 362 14.72 -11.53 3.74
CA ALA A 362 15.26 -10.31 3.18
C ALA A 362 16.74 -10.45 2.79
N LEU A 363 17.54 -11.11 3.62
CA LEU A 363 18.95 -11.45 3.33
C LEU A 363 19.07 -12.34 2.11
N ALA A 364 18.33 -13.46 2.06
CA ALA A 364 18.34 -14.37 0.92
C ALA A 364 17.85 -13.72 -0.39
N TYR A 365 16.91 -12.75 -0.29
CA TYR A 365 16.47 -11.94 -1.44
C TYR A 365 17.60 -11.05 -1.94
N HIS A 366 18.33 -10.40 -1.06
CA HIS A 366 19.48 -9.55 -1.37
C HIS A 366 20.64 -10.35 -1.99
N GLU A 367 20.98 -11.47 -1.38
CA GLU A 367 22.01 -12.41 -1.90
C GLU A 367 21.64 -13.05 -3.24
N LYS A 368 20.36 -12.99 -3.65
CA LYS A 368 19.83 -13.71 -4.80
C LYS A 368 20.03 -15.24 -4.66
N ALA A 369 19.92 -15.73 -3.44
CA ALA A 369 20.11 -17.13 -3.10
C ALA A 369 19.20 -18.07 -3.89
N LEU A 370 18.01 -17.58 -4.29
CA LEU A 370 17.02 -18.27 -5.12
C LEU A 370 16.38 -17.27 -6.10
N HIS A 371 15.68 -17.80 -7.12
CA HIS A 371 14.84 -16.98 -7.96
C HIS A 371 13.80 -16.24 -7.08
N ARG A 372 13.76 -14.91 -7.18
CA ARG A 372 13.01 -14.02 -6.27
C ARG A 372 11.53 -14.41 -6.10
N GLU A 373 10.87 -14.82 -7.18
CA GLU A 373 9.46 -15.21 -7.14
C GLU A 373 9.26 -16.50 -6.32
N HIS A 374 10.14 -17.50 -6.46
CA HIS A 374 10.07 -18.74 -5.69
C HIS A 374 10.36 -18.49 -4.22
N LEU A 375 11.37 -17.67 -3.92
CA LEU A 375 11.70 -17.24 -2.57
C LEU A 375 10.46 -16.58 -1.91
N LEU A 376 9.89 -15.58 -2.54
CA LEU A 376 8.76 -14.83 -1.98
C LEU A 376 7.50 -15.67 -1.80
N LYS A 377 7.18 -16.56 -2.76
CA LYS A 377 6.02 -17.46 -2.65
C LYS A 377 6.20 -18.50 -1.54
N SER A 378 7.44 -18.94 -1.26
CA SER A 378 7.72 -19.90 -0.19
C SER A 378 7.46 -19.34 1.21
N LEU A 379 7.33 -18.01 1.37
CA LEU A 379 6.95 -17.37 2.63
C LEU A 379 5.48 -17.62 3.02
N THR A 380 4.62 -18.00 2.06
CA THR A 380 3.17 -18.10 2.28
C THR A 380 2.77 -19.01 3.44
N PRO A 381 3.28 -20.25 3.59
CA PRO A 381 2.91 -21.08 4.73
C PRO A 381 3.36 -20.51 6.09
N LEU A 382 4.52 -19.87 6.13
CA LEU A 382 5.04 -19.23 7.34
C LEU A 382 4.15 -18.04 7.75
N TYR A 383 3.71 -17.24 6.79
CA TYR A 383 2.75 -16.16 7.01
C TYR A 383 1.38 -16.67 7.51
N LEU A 384 0.89 -17.81 6.99
CA LEU A 384 -0.33 -18.43 7.52
C LEU A 384 -0.15 -18.85 8.99
N GLY A 385 1.00 -19.41 9.35
CA GLY A 385 1.34 -19.73 10.74
C GLY A 385 1.34 -18.50 11.64
N GLN A 386 1.99 -17.43 11.24
CA GLN A 386 2.02 -16.18 12.02
C GLN A 386 0.62 -15.57 12.19
N THR A 387 -0.18 -15.57 11.11
CA THR A 387 -1.57 -15.06 11.18
C THR A 387 -2.41 -15.92 12.12
N ALA A 388 -2.31 -17.24 12.05
CA ALA A 388 -2.97 -18.16 12.97
C ALA A 388 -2.59 -17.90 14.42
N SER A 389 -1.30 -17.69 14.70
CA SER A 389 -0.78 -17.36 16.03
C SER A 389 -1.35 -16.06 16.57
N LEU A 390 -1.41 -15.00 15.74
CA LEU A 390 -2.02 -13.72 16.13
C LEU A 390 -3.48 -13.91 16.54
N VAL A 391 -4.26 -14.64 15.72
CA VAL A 391 -5.67 -14.92 16.02
C VAL A 391 -5.83 -15.72 17.33
N LEU A 392 -5.06 -16.79 17.51
CA LEU A 392 -5.11 -17.64 18.70
C LEU A 392 -4.75 -16.89 19.99
N ARG A 393 -3.82 -15.94 19.92
CA ARG A 393 -3.41 -15.13 21.08
C ARG A 393 -4.44 -14.07 21.46
N THR A 394 -5.25 -13.63 20.50
CA THR A 394 -6.08 -12.44 20.73
C THR A 394 -7.59 -12.69 20.65
N ARG A 395 -8.05 -13.84 20.11
CA ARG A 395 -9.47 -14.11 19.82
C ARG A 395 -10.41 -14.00 21.03
N ASP A 396 -9.92 -14.38 22.21
CA ASP A 396 -10.72 -14.46 23.43
C ASP A 396 -10.68 -13.17 24.27
N GLY A 397 -9.84 -12.20 23.87
CA GLY A 397 -9.69 -10.90 24.52
C GLY A 397 -10.42 -9.75 23.79
N PRO A 398 -10.32 -8.53 24.29
CA PRO A 398 -10.89 -7.35 23.65
C PRO A 398 -10.15 -7.00 22.32
N PRO A 399 -10.76 -6.20 21.42
CA PRO A 399 -10.14 -5.80 20.15
C PRO A 399 -8.75 -5.15 20.27
N GLU A 400 -8.51 -4.44 21.37
CA GLU A 400 -7.26 -3.76 21.68
C GLU A 400 -6.08 -4.73 21.87
N ASP A 401 -6.35 -6.01 22.11
CA ASP A 401 -5.30 -7.04 22.22
C ASP A 401 -4.57 -7.24 20.90
N VAL A 402 -5.25 -7.07 19.77
CA VAL A 402 -4.62 -7.12 18.45
C VAL A 402 -3.64 -5.96 18.27
N GLU A 403 -4.04 -4.75 18.64
CA GLU A 403 -3.15 -3.59 18.53
C GLU A 403 -1.96 -3.70 19.49
N ARG A 404 -2.16 -4.24 20.70
CA ARG A 404 -1.05 -4.54 21.63
C ARG A 404 -0.09 -5.59 21.07
N ALA A 405 -0.62 -6.63 20.43
CA ALA A 405 0.21 -7.66 19.80
C ALA A 405 1.00 -7.11 18.61
N ILE A 406 0.40 -6.23 17.80
CA ILE A 406 1.08 -5.56 16.70
C ILE A 406 2.18 -4.63 17.22
N GLU A 407 1.91 -3.86 18.27
CA GLU A 407 2.91 -2.96 18.88
C GLU A 407 4.09 -3.74 19.48
N ALA A 408 3.83 -4.87 20.13
CA ALA A 408 4.88 -5.77 20.62
C ALA A 408 5.74 -6.28 19.48
N LEU A 409 5.11 -6.76 18.40
CA LEU A 409 5.81 -7.23 17.20
C LEU A 409 6.67 -6.12 16.56
N CYS A 410 6.15 -4.88 16.47
CA CYS A 410 6.94 -3.74 15.99
C CYS A 410 8.20 -3.52 16.81
N LYS A 411 8.10 -3.56 18.14
CA LYS A 411 9.25 -3.42 19.05
C LYS A 411 10.25 -4.55 18.88
N THR A 412 9.78 -5.76 18.63
CA THR A 412 10.65 -6.92 18.35
C THR A 412 11.40 -6.73 17.03
N PHE A 413 10.75 -6.25 15.96
CA PHE A 413 11.44 -5.87 14.72
C PHE A 413 12.50 -4.78 14.95
N GLU A 414 12.17 -3.75 15.72
CA GLU A 414 13.12 -2.66 16.03
C GLU A 414 14.32 -3.17 16.85
N SER A 415 14.08 -3.96 17.89
CA SER A 415 15.16 -4.46 18.79
C SER A 415 16.06 -5.48 18.10
N MET A 416 15.51 -6.27 17.18
CA MET A 416 16.25 -7.29 16.44
C MET A 416 16.87 -6.78 15.13
N LYS A 417 16.72 -5.51 14.79
CA LYS A 417 17.31 -4.94 13.58
C LYS A 417 18.85 -5.14 13.47
N PRO A 418 19.63 -5.15 14.57
CA PRO A 418 21.06 -5.49 14.49
C PRO A 418 21.34 -6.87 13.87
N TYR A 419 20.46 -7.85 14.04
CA TYR A 419 20.56 -9.16 13.38
C TYR A 419 20.58 -9.02 11.85
N LEU A 420 19.70 -8.18 11.30
CA LEU A 420 19.65 -7.87 9.88
C LEU A 420 20.89 -7.05 9.44
N THR A 421 21.17 -5.94 10.11
CA THR A 421 22.21 -4.98 9.67
C THR A 421 23.61 -5.59 9.69
N GLN A 422 23.93 -6.41 10.68
CA GLN A 422 25.22 -7.09 10.74
C GLN A 422 25.44 -8.04 9.56
N ARG A 423 24.41 -8.83 9.22
CA ARG A 423 24.51 -9.79 8.12
C ARG A 423 24.46 -9.12 6.75
N TRP A 424 23.64 -8.09 6.58
CA TRP A 424 23.49 -7.36 5.31
C TRP A 424 24.81 -6.77 4.81
N ARG A 425 25.69 -6.32 5.72
CA ARG A 425 26.97 -5.70 5.37
C ARG A 425 28.04 -6.69 4.88
N PHE A 426 27.88 -7.95 5.18
CA PHE A 426 28.83 -8.99 4.78
C PHE A 426 28.45 -9.72 3.49
N LEU A 427 27.34 -9.32 2.87
CA LEU A 427 26.83 -9.83 1.59
C LEU A 427 27.13 -8.85 0.47
#